data_802d80365a827bad3f982bdc8e81826c
#
_entry.id   802d80365a827bad3f982bdc8e81826c
#
_cell.length_a   1.000
_cell.length_b   1.000
_cell.length_c   1.000
_cell.angle_alpha   90.00
_cell.angle_beta   90.00
_cell.angle_gamma   90.00
#
_symmetry.space_group_name_H-M   'P 1'
#
loop_
_entity.id
_entity.type
_entity.pdbx_description
1 polymer ?
#
loop_
_entity_poly.entity_id
_entity_poly.type
_entity_poly.pdbx_seq_one_letter_code
_entity_poly.pdbx_strand_id
1 'polypeptide(L)'
;MNVLITGAGGFMGAYLAQLAESAGHSVLGIDTKEPETGTYTGAFDLCDVRDAVRIYETIAAFRPQRIFHLAAQSYPTVSMTHPFDTMQTNAGGTINLFEGARAAGINPIVVVACSSAEYGMVAAEDLPVREEHALRPLHPYGVSKVAQDLLAYQYFANYGIPTVRIRIFNTTGPRKRDDVCSDFTKRAVQIELGIRRSPMIVGNLTTRRAIIDVRDMVRGLWIAADHATYGEVYNVGSSNIYSGAELVEAIRPLIKVPFTLEQDPALLRTCDEPVIAGDTTKFRLCSGWKPEIELSTTISDMVEWWRNHLAPAAALSNSWARADEHQVVA
;
A
#
# COMPACT_ATOMS: atom_id res chain seq x y z
N MET A 1 -6.06 0.06 -24.36
CA MET A 1 -4.66 -0.41 -24.31
C MET A 1 -4.55 -1.59 -23.34
N ASN A 2 -3.46 -2.39 -23.47
CA ASN A 2 -3.16 -3.48 -22.55
C ASN A 2 -2.38 -2.95 -21.35
N VAL A 3 -2.89 -3.18 -20.15
CA VAL A 3 -2.32 -2.73 -18.87
C VAL A 3 -1.98 -3.95 -18.01
N LEU A 4 -0.70 -4.14 -17.69
CA LEU A 4 -0.25 -5.18 -16.77
C LEU A 4 -0.09 -4.57 -15.37
N ILE A 5 -0.67 -5.22 -14.35
CA ILE A 5 -0.52 -4.82 -12.96
C ILE A 5 0.09 -5.99 -12.19
N THR A 6 1.30 -5.85 -11.70
CA THR A 6 1.89 -6.83 -10.78
C THR A 6 1.50 -6.49 -9.36
N GLY A 7 1.25 -7.49 -8.51
CA GLY A 7 0.70 -7.25 -7.17
C GLY A 7 -0.79 -6.88 -7.20
N ALA A 8 -1.51 -7.36 -8.23
CA ALA A 8 -2.90 -6.98 -8.50
C ALA A 8 -3.88 -7.48 -7.43
N GLY A 9 -3.60 -8.62 -6.78
CA GLY A 9 -4.37 -9.12 -5.65
C GLY A 9 -4.14 -8.36 -4.34
N GLY A 10 -3.13 -7.49 -4.30
CA GLY A 10 -2.79 -6.67 -3.15
C GLY A 10 -3.72 -5.47 -2.95
N PHE A 11 -3.44 -4.71 -1.87
CA PHE A 11 -4.25 -3.56 -1.46
C PHE A 11 -4.43 -2.52 -2.58
N MET A 12 -3.35 -1.94 -3.09
CA MET A 12 -3.43 -0.93 -4.15
C MET A 12 -3.75 -1.52 -5.52
N GLY A 13 -3.27 -2.75 -5.79
CA GLY A 13 -3.39 -3.37 -7.11
C GLY A 13 -4.85 -3.55 -7.56
N ALA A 14 -5.72 -3.98 -6.66
CA ALA A 14 -7.12 -4.17 -6.99
C ALA A 14 -7.87 -2.85 -7.24
N TYR A 15 -7.55 -1.77 -6.49
CA TYR A 15 -8.12 -0.43 -6.76
C TYR A 15 -7.63 0.11 -8.11
N LEU A 16 -6.36 -0.10 -8.42
CA LEU A 16 -5.79 0.34 -9.70
C LEU A 16 -6.38 -0.43 -10.88
N ALA A 17 -6.61 -1.74 -10.72
CA ALA A 17 -7.26 -2.56 -11.74
C ALA A 17 -8.69 -2.06 -12.02
N GLN A 18 -9.48 -1.82 -10.98
CA GLN A 18 -10.83 -1.26 -11.11
C GLN A 18 -10.83 0.09 -11.83
N LEU A 19 -9.86 0.96 -11.49
CA LEU A 19 -9.70 2.25 -12.17
C LEU A 19 -9.41 2.08 -13.66
N ALA A 20 -8.46 1.20 -14.00
CA ALA A 20 -8.06 0.97 -15.38
C ALA A 20 -9.19 0.33 -16.22
N GLU A 21 -9.92 -0.64 -15.66
CA GLU A 21 -11.06 -1.28 -16.30
C GLU A 21 -12.22 -0.32 -16.53
N SER A 22 -12.55 0.51 -15.52
CA SER A 22 -13.58 1.53 -15.65
C SER A 22 -13.27 2.58 -16.73
N ALA A 23 -11.98 2.79 -17.01
CA ALA A 23 -11.50 3.61 -18.12
C ALA A 23 -11.47 2.88 -19.48
N GLY A 24 -11.97 1.64 -19.55
CA GLY A 24 -12.11 0.86 -20.80
C GLY A 24 -10.80 0.21 -21.28
N HIS A 25 -9.86 -0.07 -20.37
CA HIS A 25 -8.61 -0.74 -20.73
C HIS A 25 -8.69 -2.26 -20.51
N SER A 26 -7.90 -3.02 -21.31
CA SER A 26 -7.71 -4.46 -21.09
C SER A 26 -6.66 -4.63 -19.98
N VAL A 27 -7.07 -5.16 -18.82
CA VAL A 27 -6.22 -5.31 -17.65
C VAL A 27 -5.87 -6.78 -17.45
N LEU A 28 -4.58 -7.08 -17.28
CA LEU A 28 -4.11 -8.35 -16.74
C LEU A 28 -3.44 -8.08 -15.39
N GLY A 29 -4.00 -8.67 -14.35
CA GLY A 29 -3.39 -8.68 -13.03
C GLY A 29 -2.57 -9.93 -12.79
N ILE A 30 -1.41 -9.79 -12.16
CA ILE A 30 -0.62 -10.94 -11.70
C ILE A 30 -0.26 -10.79 -10.23
N ASP A 31 -0.31 -11.89 -9.49
CA ASP A 31 0.08 -11.97 -8.08
C ASP A 31 0.41 -13.42 -7.70
N THR A 32 0.99 -13.63 -6.53
CA THR A 32 1.24 -14.96 -5.95
C THR A 32 0.00 -15.59 -5.29
N LYS A 33 -1.07 -14.81 -5.11
CA LYS A 33 -2.33 -15.22 -4.48
C LYS A 33 -3.51 -14.68 -5.25
N GLU A 34 -4.57 -15.47 -5.31
CA GLU A 34 -5.86 -15.01 -5.83
C GLU A 34 -6.33 -13.75 -5.08
N PRO A 35 -6.91 -12.78 -5.79
CA PRO A 35 -7.50 -11.61 -5.15
C PRO A 35 -8.69 -12.04 -4.27
N GLU A 36 -8.92 -11.25 -3.21
CA GLU A 36 -10.09 -11.45 -2.35
C GLU A 36 -11.39 -11.36 -3.18
N THR A 37 -12.32 -12.29 -2.96
CA THR A 37 -13.57 -12.39 -3.71
C THR A 37 -14.31 -11.04 -3.79
N GLY A 38 -14.68 -10.63 -5.00
CA GLY A 38 -15.39 -9.38 -5.26
C GLY A 38 -14.52 -8.12 -5.29
N THR A 39 -13.20 -8.26 -5.17
CA THR A 39 -12.28 -7.11 -5.16
C THR A 39 -11.60 -6.87 -6.51
N TYR A 40 -11.60 -7.86 -7.38
CA TYR A 40 -10.99 -7.82 -8.70
C TYR A 40 -11.90 -8.51 -9.70
N THR A 41 -12.12 -7.93 -10.86
CA THR A 41 -13.04 -8.42 -11.88
C THR A 41 -12.36 -8.72 -13.22
N GLY A 42 -11.11 -8.27 -13.42
CA GLY A 42 -10.37 -8.43 -14.66
C GLY A 42 -9.72 -9.80 -14.85
N ALA A 43 -8.98 -9.94 -15.96
CA ALA A 43 -8.15 -11.10 -16.20
C ALA A 43 -7.03 -11.19 -15.15
N PHE A 44 -6.86 -12.36 -14.55
CA PHE A 44 -5.88 -12.58 -13.49
C PHE A 44 -5.09 -13.88 -13.75
N ASP A 45 -3.80 -13.86 -13.46
CA ASP A 45 -2.94 -15.03 -13.53
C ASP A 45 -2.09 -15.16 -12.26
N LEU A 46 -1.99 -16.36 -11.72
CA LEU A 46 -1.07 -16.67 -10.61
C LEU A 46 0.36 -16.70 -11.13
N CYS A 47 1.11 -15.66 -10.78
CA CYS A 47 2.49 -15.49 -11.23
C CYS A 47 3.32 -14.80 -10.16
N ASP A 48 4.41 -15.46 -9.77
CA ASP A 48 5.42 -14.87 -8.89
C ASP A 48 6.41 -14.05 -9.72
N VAL A 49 6.63 -12.78 -9.37
CA VAL A 49 7.60 -11.92 -10.06
C VAL A 49 9.04 -12.46 -10.00
N ARG A 50 9.33 -13.38 -9.07
CA ARG A 50 10.62 -14.06 -8.97
C ARG A 50 10.82 -15.15 -10.05
N ASP A 51 9.72 -15.63 -10.64
CA ASP A 51 9.77 -16.59 -11.73
C ASP A 51 10.00 -15.87 -13.06
N ALA A 52 11.25 -15.76 -13.47
CA ALA A 52 11.66 -15.08 -14.70
C ALA A 52 10.97 -15.66 -15.94
N VAL A 53 10.81 -17.00 -16.02
CA VAL A 53 10.21 -17.66 -17.18
C VAL A 53 8.75 -17.26 -17.31
N ARG A 54 7.97 -17.38 -16.23
CA ARG A 54 6.56 -17.00 -16.23
C ARG A 54 6.37 -15.53 -16.54
N ILE A 55 7.19 -14.63 -15.99
CA ILE A 55 7.14 -13.19 -16.29
C ILE A 55 7.40 -12.94 -17.78
N TYR A 56 8.40 -13.60 -18.36
CA TYR A 56 8.73 -13.44 -19.78
C TYR A 56 7.59 -13.94 -20.68
N GLU A 57 7.02 -15.10 -20.39
CA GLU A 57 5.88 -15.66 -21.11
C GLU A 57 4.66 -14.74 -21.01
N THR A 58 4.34 -14.27 -19.80
CA THR A 58 3.21 -13.37 -19.55
C THR A 58 3.34 -12.06 -20.33
N ILE A 59 4.50 -11.43 -20.27
CA ILE A 59 4.77 -10.17 -20.99
C ILE A 59 4.75 -10.38 -22.51
N ALA A 60 5.35 -11.46 -23.00
CA ALA A 60 5.40 -11.77 -24.43
C ALA A 60 4.01 -12.04 -25.01
N ALA A 61 3.16 -12.75 -24.26
CA ALA A 61 1.79 -13.08 -24.67
C ALA A 61 0.85 -11.87 -24.59
N PHE A 62 0.87 -11.13 -23.48
CA PHE A 62 -0.06 -10.02 -23.24
C PHE A 62 0.36 -8.72 -23.95
N ARG A 63 1.68 -8.51 -24.19
CA ARG A 63 2.27 -7.32 -24.82
C ARG A 63 1.74 -6.00 -24.25
N PRO A 64 1.95 -5.73 -22.94
CA PRO A 64 1.44 -4.53 -22.30
C PRO A 64 2.06 -3.26 -22.88
N GLN A 65 1.23 -2.24 -23.05
CA GLN A 65 1.67 -0.88 -23.38
C GLN A 65 1.97 -0.08 -22.10
N ARG A 66 1.42 -0.52 -20.98
CA ARG A 66 1.62 0.09 -19.65
C ARG A 66 1.76 -0.98 -18.61
N ILE A 67 2.72 -0.82 -17.71
CA ILE A 67 2.95 -1.72 -16.58
C ILE A 67 2.94 -0.91 -15.28
N PHE A 68 2.12 -1.32 -14.32
CA PHE A 68 2.20 -0.83 -12.94
C PHE A 68 2.84 -1.91 -12.08
N HIS A 69 4.06 -1.66 -11.66
CA HIS A 69 4.83 -2.62 -10.87
C HIS A 69 4.62 -2.35 -9.38
N LEU A 70 3.60 -3.02 -8.79
CA LEU A 70 3.22 -2.91 -7.38
C LEU A 70 3.62 -4.15 -6.57
N ALA A 71 3.97 -5.26 -7.23
CA ALA A 71 4.39 -6.49 -6.57
C ALA A 71 5.63 -6.25 -5.70
N ALA A 72 5.49 -6.54 -4.41
CA ALA A 72 6.59 -6.43 -3.45
C ALA A 72 6.27 -7.18 -2.16
N GLN A 73 7.30 -7.66 -1.48
CA GLN A 73 7.21 -7.88 -0.04
C GLN A 73 7.24 -6.49 0.61
N SER A 74 6.11 -6.03 1.18
CA SER A 74 5.89 -4.63 1.59
C SER A 74 5.89 -4.39 3.10
N TYR A 75 6.20 -5.41 3.90
CA TYR A 75 6.20 -5.32 5.36
C TYR A 75 7.61 -5.14 5.92
N PRO A 76 7.97 -3.97 6.50
CA PRO A 76 9.27 -3.75 7.12
C PRO A 76 9.63 -4.80 8.18
N THR A 77 8.66 -5.18 9.02
CA THR A 77 8.87 -6.18 10.07
C THR A 77 9.22 -7.55 9.51
N VAL A 78 8.56 -8.00 8.45
CA VAL A 78 8.88 -9.25 7.74
C VAL A 78 10.26 -9.19 7.10
N SER A 79 10.66 -8.03 6.57
CA SER A 79 11.98 -7.86 5.95
C SER A 79 13.14 -8.06 6.93
N MET A 80 12.93 -7.76 8.22
CA MET A 80 13.97 -7.98 9.26
C MET A 80 14.26 -9.46 9.49
N THR A 81 13.27 -10.32 9.34
CA THR A 81 13.41 -11.77 9.51
C THR A 81 13.67 -12.52 8.20
N HIS A 82 13.24 -11.96 7.07
CA HIS A 82 13.38 -12.55 5.73
C HIS A 82 13.99 -11.55 4.72
N PRO A 83 15.23 -11.06 4.98
CA PRO A 83 15.84 -10.02 4.14
C PRO A 83 16.14 -10.50 2.72
N PHE A 84 16.57 -11.75 2.58
CA PHE A 84 16.89 -12.34 1.28
C PHE A 84 15.67 -12.46 0.38
N ASP A 85 14.56 -13.01 0.90
CA ASP A 85 13.29 -13.11 0.15
C ASP A 85 12.76 -11.74 -0.23
N THR A 86 12.91 -10.75 0.67
CA THR A 86 12.55 -9.37 0.39
C THR A 86 13.32 -8.79 -0.79
N MET A 87 14.65 -8.99 -0.82
CA MET A 87 15.50 -8.55 -1.92
C MET A 87 15.18 -9.29 -3.23
N GLN A 88 15.00 -10.61 -3.18
CA GLN A 88 14.65 -11.40 -4.37
C GLN A 88 13.32 -10.99 -4.95
N THR A 89 12.31 -10.77 -4.12
CA THR A 89 10.99 -10.34 -4.57
C THR A 89 11.04 -8.94 -5.16
N ASN A 90 11.59 -7.98 -4.41
CA ASN A 90 11.49 -6.58 -4.78
C ASN A 90 12.52 -6.21 -5.88
N ALA A 91 13.80 -6.46 -5.67
CA ALA A 91 14.82 -6.15 -6.66
C ALA A 91 14.87 -7.18 -7.81
N GLY A 92 14.91 -8.48 -7.46
CA GLY A 92 14.94 -9.55 -8.46
C GLY A 92 13.69 -9.57 -9.36
N GLY A 93 12.51 -9.44 -8.77
CA GLY A 93 11.25 -9.34 -9.52
C GLY A 93 11.21 -8.12 -10.45
N THR A 94 11.78 -6.99 -10.03
CA THR A 94 11.91 -5.80 -10.89
C THR A 94 12.82 -6.07 -12.09
N ILE A 95 13.94 -6.76 -11.89
CA ILE A 95 14.83 -7.17 -13.00
C ILE A 95 14.08 -8.06 -13.97
N ASN A 96 13.40 -9.10 -13.48
CA ASN A 96 12.64 -10.04 -14.32
C ASN A 96 11.60 -9.32 -15.18
N LEU A 97 10.89 -8.33 -14.61
CA LEU A 97 9.90 -7.55 -15.33
C LEU A 97 10.54 -6.77 -16.50
N PHE A 98 11.63 -6.05 -16.25
CA PHE A 98 12.30 -5.25 -17.28
C PHE A 98 12.96 -6.14 -18.34
N GLU A 99 13.62 -7.23 -17.94
CA GLU A 99 14.21 -8.18 -18.88
C GLU A 99 13.12 -8.90 -19.70
N GLY A 100 11.96 -9.19 -19.14
CA GLY A 100 10.81 -9.72 -19.87
C GLY A 100 10.31 -8.76 -20.95
N ALA A 101 10.23 -7.46 -20.66
CA ALA A 101 9.87 -6.45 -21.66
C ALA A 101 10.92 -6.35 -22.79
N ARG A 102 12.21 -6.38 -22.43
CA ARG A 102 13.31 -6.37 -23.40
C ARG A 102 13.30 -7.63 -24.28
N ALA A 103 13.14 -8.81 -23.69
CA ALA A 103 13.09 -10.08 -24.41
C ALA A 103 11.89 -10.15 -25.38
N ALA A 104 10.74 -9.57 -24.99
CA ALA A 104 9.55 -9.47 -25.84
C ALA A 104 9.66 -8.39 -26.93
N GLY A 105 10.72 -7.61 -26.96
CA GLY A 105 10.92 -6.53 -27.91
C GLY A 105 9.83 -5.45 -27.82
N ILE A 106 9.37 -5.12 -26.58
CA ILE A 106 8.37 -4.07 -26.34
C ILE A 106 8.97 -2.97 -25.45
N ASN A 107 8.38 -1.78 -25.53
CA ASN A 107 8.82 -0.62 -24.76
C ASN A 107 7.64 0.00 -23.99
N PRO A 108 7.11 -0.68 -22.96
CA PRO A 108 5.96 -0.21 -22.20
C PRO A 108 6.35 0.98 -21.29
N ILE A 109 5.38 1.85 -20.97
CA ILE A 109 5.52 2.78 -19.85
C ILE A 109 5.44 1.98 -18.55
N VAL A 110 6.47 2.08 -17.69
CA VAL A 110 6.53 1.34 -16.42
C VAL A 110 6.48 2.30 -15.24
N VAL A 111 5.40 2.28 -14.48
CA VAL A 111 5.28 2.98 -13.19
C VAL A 111 5.71 2.04 -12.09
N VAL A 112 6.78 2.39 -11.38
CA VAL A 112 7.34 1.56 -10.30
C VAL A 112 6.96 2.13 -8.94
N ALA A 113 6.31 1.32 -8.12
CA ALA A 113 5.95 1.66 -6.75
C ALA A 113 7.17 1.56 -5.84
N CYS A 114 7.84 2.67 -5.65
CA CYS A 114 8.90 2.91 -4.68
C CYS A 114 8.29 3.25 -3.29
N SER A 115 9.07 3.76 -2.35
CA SER A 115 8.60 3.96 -0.97
C SER A 115 9.27 5.13 -0.26
N SER A 116 8.54 5.84 0.60
CA SER A 116 9.12 6.79 1.58
C SER A 116 10.13 6.15 2.53
N ALA A 117 10.06 4.83 2.73
CA ALA A 117 11.01 4.07 3.54
C ALA A 117 12.46 4.10 3.02
N GLU A 118 12.66 4.56 1.80
CA GLU A 118 13.99 4.76 1.19
C GLU A 118 14.77 5.88 1.87
N TYR A 119 14.09 6.90 2.38
CA TYR A 119 14.72 8.04 3.03
C TYR A 119 15.29 7.69 4.42
N GLY A 120 14.65 6.76 5.14
CA GLY A 120 14.99 6.44 6.52
C GLY A 120 14.68 7.61 7.46
N MET A 121 15.56 7.82 8.45
CA MET A 121 15.41 8.92 9.40
C MET A 121 15.71 10.26 8.72
N VAL A 122 14.72 11.14 8.67
CA VAL A 122 14.84 12.49 8.12
C VAL A 122 14.88 13.49 9.27
N ALA A 123 15.83 14.42 9.23
CA ALA A 123 15.91 15.49 10.24
C ALA A 123 14.71 16.44 10.14
N ALA A 124 14.32 17.04 11.26
CA ALA A 124 13.11 17.87 11.31
C ALA A 124 13.20 19.09 10.37
N GLU A 125 14.39 19.62 10.18
CA GLU A 125 14.67 20.75 9.27
C GLU A 125 14.57 20.38 7.79
N ASP A 126 14.66 19.10 7.44
CA ASP A 126 14.55 18.59 6.07
C ASP A 126 13.12 18.15 5.70
N LEU A 127 12.18 18.29 6.63
CA LEU A 127 10.76 17.95 6.40
C LEU A 127 9.96 19.17 5.88
N PRO A 128 9.04 18.94 4.93
CA PRO A 128 8.75 17.68 4.22
C PRO A 128 9.88 17.29 3.27
N VAL A 129 10.22 16.00 3.26
CA VAL A 129 11.38 15.50 2.52
C VAL A 129 11.18 15.60 1.00
N ARG A 130 12.22 16.05 0.30
CA ARG A 130 12.25 16.17 -1.17
C ARG A 130 12.93 14.97 -1.82
N GLU A 131 12.71 14.81 -3.13
CA GLU A 131 13.22 13.68 -3.90
C GLU A 131 14.76 13.61 -3.95
N GLU A 132 15.42 14.74 -3.83
CA GLU A 132 16.89 14.87 -3.84
C GLU A 132 17.56 14.50 -2.49
N HIS A 133 16.77 14.32 -1.44
CA HIS A 133 17.29 13.91 -0.14
C HIS A 133 17.99 12.56 -0.21
N ALA A 134 19.08 12.41 0.55
CA ALA A 134 19.86 11.18 0.57
C ALA A 134 19.03 9.97 1.06
N LEU A 135 19.18 8.84 0.38
CA LEU A 135 18.51 7.60 0.73
C LEU A 135 19.31 6.84 1.80
N ARG A 136 18.73 6.70 3.00
CA ARG A 136 19.37 6.05 4.16
C ARG A 136 18.39 5.09 4.86
N PRO A 137 17.91 4.05 4.14
CA PRO A 137 16.89 3.14 4.66
C PRO A 137 17.34 2.42 5.92
N LEU A 138 16.42 2.22 6.88
CA LEU A 138 16.68 1.64 8.20
C LEU A 138 16.45 0.13 8.28
N HIS A 139 15.90 -0.49 7.25
CA HIS A 139 15.55 -1.90 7.22
C HIS A 139 15.63 -2.49 5.81
N PRO A 140 15.73 -3.83 5.65
CA PRO A 140 15.92 -4.48 4.34
C PRO A 140 14.83 -4.16 3.32
N TYR A 141 13.58 -3.94 3.75
CA TYR A 141 12.51 -3.47 2.86
C TYR A 141 12.89 -2.12 2.21
N GLY A 142 13.30 -1.13 3.01
CA GLY A 142 13.72 0.17 2.46
C GLY A 142 14.91 0.03 1.50
N VAL A 143 15.91 -0.81 1.83
CA VAL A 143 17.03 -1.10 0.93
C VAL A 143 16.56 -1.70 -0.39
N SER A 144 15.62 -2.65 -0.33
CA SER A 144 15.07 -3.27 -1.55
C SER A 144 14.29 -2.28 -2.41
N LYS A 145 13.64 -1.28 -1.80
CA LYS A 145 12.94 -0.21 -2.51
C LYS A 145 13.92 0.76 -3.18
N VAL A 146 15.03 1.10 -2.53
CA VAL A 146 16.14 1.84 -3.19
C VAL A 146 16.66 1.07 -4.39
N ALA A 147 16.81 -0.25 -4.29
CA ALA A 147 17.22 -1.06 -5.42
C ALA A 147 16.20 -1.02 -6.57
N GLN A 148 14.89 -1.11 -6.29
CA GLN A 148 13.83 -0.96 -7.32
C GLN A 148 13.87 0.42 -7.99
N ASP A 149 14.01 1.49 -7.20
CA ASP A 149 14.09 2.88 -7.68
C ASP A 149 15.27 3.03 -8.65
N LEU A 150 16.47 2.60 -8.24
CA LEU A 150 17.68 2.72 -9.04
C LEU A 150 17.69 1.80 -10.27
N LEU A 151 17.15 0.59 -10.18
CA LEU A 151 16.97 -0.31 -11.32
C LEU A 151 16.05 0.33 -12.36
N ALA A 152 14.92 0.89 -11.96
CA ALA A 152 14.01 1.57 -12.90
C ALA A 152 14.70 2.74 -13.62
N TYR A 153 15.52 3.52 -12.91
CA TYR A 153 16.34 4.56 -13.54
C TYR A 153 17.37 3.98 -14.51
N GLN A 154 18.06 2.92 -14.11
CA GLN A 154 19.09 2.28 -14.93
C GLN A 154 18.51 1.73 -16.24
N TYR A 155 17.31 1.09 -16.18
CA TYR A 155 16.65 0.59 -17.40
C TYR A 155 16.17 1.72 -18.33
N PHE A 156 15.76 2.86 -17.78
CA PHE A 156 15.49 4.05 -18.57
C PHE A 156 16.77 4.58 -19.23
N ALA A 157 17.83 4.80 -18.46
CA ALA A 157 19.05 5.43 -18.92
C ALA A 157 19.80 4.58 -19.98
N ASN A 158 19.83 3.25 -19.82
CA ASN A 158 20.62 2.38 -20.68
C ASN A 158 19.82 1.77 -21.83
N TYR A 159 18.50 1.57 -21.65
CA TYR A 159 17.68 0.87 -22.65
C TYR A 159 16.51 1.68 -23.17
N GLY A 160 16.32 2.91 -22.68
CA GLY A 160 15.25 3.81 -23.13
C GLY A 160 13.84 3.34 -22.76
N ILE A 161 13.69 2.43 -21.78
CA ILE A 161 12.36 2.03 -21.31
C ILE A 161 11.76 3.19 -20.52
N PRO A 162 10.60 3.76 -20.90
CA PRO A 162 10.00 4.89 -20.20
C PRO A 162 9.55 4.46 -18.80
N THR A 163 10.25 4.90 -17.75
CA THR A 163 9.96 4.59 -16.36
C THR A 163 9.54 5.83 -15.59
N VAL A 164 8.63 5.66 -14.64
CA VAL A 164 8.28 6.66 -13.62
C VAL A 164 8.41 6.01 -12.25
N ARG A 165 9.18 6.62 -11.37
CA ARG A 165 9.47 6.09 -10.03
C ARG A 165 8.66 6.88 -9.01
N ILE A 166 7.74 6.20 -8.31
CA ILE A 166 6.83 6.86 -7.36
C ILE A 166 7.16 6.42 -5.93
N ARG A 167 7.76 7.31 -5.14
CA ARG A 167 7.97 7.13 -3.70
C ARG A 167 6.67 7.39 -2.98
N ILE A 168 5.99 6.30 -2.64
CA ILE A 168 4.66 6.29 -2.03
C ILE A 168 4.80 6.58 -0.53
N PHE A 169 4.04 7.56 -0.05
CA PHE A 169 3.87 7.83 1.37
C PHE A 169 2.67 7.07 1.94
N ASN A 170 2.44 7.15 3.28
CA ASN A 170 1.50 6.28 3.99
C ASN A 170 0.10 6.31 3.36
N THR A 171 -0.23 5.23 2.69
CA THR A 171 -1.49 5.02 1.99
C THR A 171 -2.38 4.09 2.79
N THR A 172 -3.61 4.52 3.07
CA THR A 172 -4.61 3.76 3.81
C THR A 172 -5.97 3.78 3.10
N GLY A 173 -6.94 3.05 3.63
CA GLY A 173 -8.30 2.98 3.08
C GLY A 173 -8.95 1.62 3.34
N PRO A 174 -10.19 1.40 2.90
CA PRO A 174 -10.87 0.10 3.01
C PRO A 174 -10.00 -1.02 2.45
N ARG A 175 -10.04 -2.21 3.09
CA ARG A 175 -9.21 -3.38 2.76
C ARG A 175 -7.73 -3.28 3.15
N LYS A 176 -7.23 -2.12 3.58
CA LYS A 176 -5.88 -2.02 4.13
C LYS A 176 -5.76 -2.89 5.39
N ARG A 177 -4.63 -3.59 5.51
CA ARG A 177 -4.25 -4.37 6.69
C ARG A 177 -2.88 -3.90 7.16
N ASP A 178 -2.64 -4.05 8.46
CA ASP A 178 -1.32 -3.86 9.08
C ASP A 178 -0.73 -2.43 8.95
N ASP A 179 -1.59 -1.40 9.01
CA ASP A 179 -1.19 -0.02 9.26
C ASP A 179 -1.96 0.56 10.45
N VAL A 180 -1.54 1.74 10.92
CA VAL A 180 -2.11 2.38 12.12
C VAL A 180 -3.60 2.68 11.96
N CYS A 181 -4.04 3.15 10.79
CA CYS A 181 -5.47 3.44 10.54
C CYS A 181 -6.29 2.17 10.52
N SER A 182 -5.81 1.15 9.83
CA SER A 182 -6.47 -0.15 9.76
C SER A 182 -6.55 -0.84 11.12
N ASP A 183 -5.46 -0.79 11.88
CA ASP A 183 -5.40 -1.43 13.19
C ASP A 183 -6.37 -0.77 14.19
N PHE A 184 -6.40 0.57 14.22
CA PHE A 184 -7.32 1.30 15.10
C PHE A 184 -8.79 1.14 14.69
N THR A 185 -9.12 1.26 13.41
CA THR A 185 -10.49 1.07 12.93
C THR A 185 -10.97 -0.35 13.16
N LYS A 186 -10.14 -1.36 12.88
CA LYS A 186 -10.43 -2.77 13.15
C LYS A 186 -10.71 -3.02 14.62
N ARG A 187 -9.82 -2.56 15.52
CA ARG A 187 -9.97 -2.78 16.98
C ARG A 187 -11.21 -2.07 17.51
N ALA A 188 -11.49 -0.86 17.06
CA ALA A 188 -12.67 -0.12 17.45
C ALA A 188 -13.96 -0.86 17.04
N VAL A 189 -14.04 -1.37 15.80
CA VAL A 189 -15.16 -2.18 15.32
C VAL A 189 -15.24 -3.54 16.06
N GLN A 190 -14.12 -4.18 16.40
CA GLN A 190 -14.13 -5.40 17.21
C GLN A 190 -14.72 -5.16 18.60
N ILE A 191 -14.46 -3.99 19.22
CA ILE A 191 -15.07 -3.61 20.49
C ILE A 191 -16.58 -3.35 20.31
N GLU A 192 -16.96 -2.63 19.25
CA GLU A 192 -18.37 -2.38 18.91
C GLU A 192 -19.18 -3.67 18.75
N LEU A 193 -18.61 -4.67 18.08
CA LEU A 193 -19.25 -5.96 17.81
C LEU A 193 -19.14 -6.94 18.98
N GLY A 194 -18.52 -6.57 20.11
CA GLY A 194 -18.33 -7.43 21.27
C GLY A 194 -17.29 -8.55 21.07
N ILE A 195 -16.52 -8.53 19.97
CA ILE A 195 -15.42 -9.49 19.70
C ILE A 195 -14.25 -9.24 20.64
N ARG A 196 -14.02 -7.98 21.02
CA ARG A 196 -13.02 -7.56 22.00
C ARG A 196 -13.66 -6.70 23.07
N ARG A 197 -13.05 -6.69 24.26
CA ARG A 197 -13.43 -5.77 25.34
C ARG A 197 -12.58 -4.49 25.27
N SER A 198 -13.14 -3.37 25.76
CA SER A 198 -12.36 -2.17 26.11
C SER A 198 -11.41 -2.52 27.26
N PRO A 199 -10.19 -1.94 27.34
CA PRO A 199 -9.67 -0.84 26.53
C PRO A 199 -9.16 -1.29 25.15
N MET A 200 -9.06 -0.33 24.19
CA MET A 200 -8.27 -0.53 22.98
C MET A 200 -6.79 -0.35 23.34
N ILE A 201 -6.02 -1.40 23.12
CA ILE A 201 -4.57 -1.40 23.38
C ILE A 201 -3.87 -0.65 22.24
N VAL A 202 -3.01 0.30 22.58
CA VAL A 202 -2.30 1.17 21.63
C VAL A 202 -0.81 1.24 21.93
N GLY A 203 0.01 1.56 20.91
CA GLY A 203 1.42 1.89 21.06
C GLY A 203 1.66 3.40 21.22
N ASN A 204 2.66 3.92 20.50
CA ASN A 204 2.98 5.34 20.49
C ASN A 204 1.96 6.13 19.66
N LEU A 205 1.19 6.99 20.32
CA LEU A 205 0.17 7.84 19.68
C LEU A 205 0.71 9.21 19.22
N THR A 206 1.98 9.54 19.53
CA THR A 206 2.56 10.86 19.23
C THR A 206 3.23 10.92 17.85
N THR A 207 3.57 9.78 17.26
CA THR A 207 4.16 9.74 15.92
C THR A 207 3.18 10.29 14.87
N ARG A 208 3.70 11.04 13.91
CA ARG A 208 2.90 11.75 12.91
C ARG A 208 3.19 11.23 11.50
N ARG A 209 2.15 11.04 10.72
CA ARG A 209 2.24 10.50 9.36
C ARG A 209 1.39 11.33 8.39
N ALA A 210 1.96 11.65 7.24
CA ALA A 210 1.19 12.14 6.10
C ALA A 210 0.39 10.96 5.54
N ILE A 211 -0.94 11.03 5.61
CA ILE A 211 -1.83 9.92 5.27
C ILE A 211 -2.68 10.28 4.06
N ILE A 212 -2.73 9.38 3.09
CA ILE A 212 -3.50 9.52 1.87
C ILE A 212 -4.44 8.34 1.66
N ASP A 213 -5.62 8.60 1.08
CA ASP A 213 -6.56 7.55 0.65
C ASP A 213 -6.00 6.77 -0.54
N VAL A 214 -6.23 5.46 -0.54
CA VAL A 214 -5.78 4.56 -1.61
C VAL A 214 -6.34 4.93 -2.99
N ARG A 215 -7.57 5.45 -3.04
CA ARG A 215 -8.22 5.88 -4.29
C ARG A 215 -7.51 7.08 -4.91
N ASP A 216 -7.06 8.02 -4.09
CA ASP A 216 -6.23 9.14 -4.53
C ASP A 216 -4.83 8.67 -4.94
N MET A 217 -4.25 7.72 -4.21
CA MET A 217 -2.94 7.17 -4.55
C MET A 217 -2.97 6.46 -5.90
N VAL A 218 -3.94 5.58 -6.16
CA VAL A 218 -4.00 4.87 -7.45
C VAL A 218 -4.32 5.80 -8.60
N ARG A 219 -5.12 6.85 -8.37
CA ARG A 219 -5.33 7.93 -9.34
C ARG A 219 -4.02 8.66 -9.64
N GLY A 220 -3.18 8.91 -8.63
CA GLY A 220 -1.84 9.47 -8.79
C GLY A 220 -0.92 8.56 -9.62
N LEU A 221 -0.89 7.26 -9.32
CA LEU A 221 -0.13 6.28 -10.11
C LEU A 221 -0.57 6.26 -11.58
N TRP A 222 -1.89 6.31 -11.82
CA TRP A 222 -2.44 6.33 -13.17
C TRP A 222 -2.02 7.57 -13.94
N ILE A 223 -2.19 8.74 -13.34
CA ILE A 223 -1.83 10.05 -13.92
C ILE A 223 -0.31 10.14 -14.16
N ALA A 224 0.51 9.55 -13.30
CA ALA A 224 1.96 9.55 -13.46
C ALA A 224 2.41 8.94 -14.80
N ALA A 225 1.73 7.90 -15.28
CA ALA A 225 2.07 7.26 -16.55
C ALA A 225 1.87 8.20 -17.77
N ASP A 226 0.98 9.18 -17.67
CA ASP A 226 0.65 10.10 -18.77
C ASP A 226 1.37 11.45 -18.67
N HIS A 227 1.66 11.91 -17.45
CA HIS A 227 2.10 13.30 -17.23
C HIS A 227 3.50 13.44 -16.61
N ALA A 228 4.04 12.40 -15.99
CA ALA A 228 5.36 12.48 -15.39
C ALA A 228 6.47 12.41 -16.46
N THR A 229 7.58 13.06 -16.18
CA THR A 229 8.79 12.95 -17.02
C THR A 229 9.41 11.56 -16.80
N TYR A 230 9.62 10.84 -17.89
CA TYR A 230 10.22 9.50 -17.80
C TYR A 230 11.67 9.56 -17.33
N GLY A 231 12.05 8.57 -16.54
CA GLY A 231 13.34 8.52 -15.86
C GLY A 231 13.38 9.29 -14.53
N GLU A 232 12.36 10.09 -14.23
CA GLU A 232 12.29 10.89 -13.01
C GLU A 232 11.64 10.15 -11.84
N VAL A 233 11.90 10.65 -10.63
CA VAL A 233 11.32 10.17 -9.37
C VAL A 233 10.43 11.25 -8.76
N TYR A 234 9.33 10.82 -8.14
CA TYR A 234 8.35 11.72 -7.54
C TYR A 234 7.88 11.19 -6.18
N ASN A 235 7.78 12.08 -5.21
CA ASN A 235 7.05 11.84 -3.98
C ASN A 235 5.55 11.98 -4.22
N VAL A 236 4.77 10.97 -3.85
CA VAL A 236 3.30 11.01 -3.95
C VAL A 236 2.70 10.67 -2.59
N GLY A 237 1.85 11.56 -2.09
CA GLY A 237 1.24 11.45 -0.78
C GLY A 237 0.36 12.65 -0.45
N SER A 238 -0.06 12.77 0.80
CA SER A 238 -0.80 13.91 1.33
C SER A 238 0.15 14.90 2.00
N SER A 239 -0.23 16.18 2.01
CA SER A 239 0.38 17.19 2.88
C SER A 239 -0.21 17.19 4.29
N ASN A 240 -1.36 16.53 4.50
CA ASN A 240 -2.03 16.47 5.79
C ASN A 240 -1.37 15.40 6.67
N ILE A 241 -0.89 15.83 7.83
CA ILE A 241 -0.13 15.00 8.77
C ILE A 241 -0.96 14.79 10.03
N TYR A 242 -1.12 13.54 10.43
CA TYR A 242 -1.93 13.15 11.58
C TYR A 242 -1.12 12.34 12.59
N SER A 243 -1.35 12.59 13.87
CA SER A 243 -0.84 11.75 14.96
C SER A 243 -1.74 10.54 15.20
N GLY A 244 -1.23 9.51 15.87
CA GLY A 244 -2.05 8.36 16.28
C GLY A 244 -3.24 8.78 17.15
N ALA A 245 -3.07 9.81 18.03
CA ALA A 245 -4.15 10.34 18.85
C ALA A 245 -5.25 10.98 17.99
N GLU A 246 -4.91 11.82 17.01
CA GLU A 246 -5.85 12.44 16.09
C GLU A 246 -6.63 11.39 15.27
N LEU A 247 -6.00 10.28 14.89
CA LEU A 247 -6.68 9.17 14.22
C LEU A 247 -7.72 8.49 15.12
N VAL A 248 -7.39 8.25 16.39
CA VAL A 248 -8.35 7.66 17.34
C VAL A 248 -9.56 8.60 17.54
N GLU A 249 -9.32 9.90 17.67
CA GLU A 249 -10.41 10.87 17.83
C GLU A 249 -11.29 10.99 16.58
N ALA A 250 -10.73 10.78 15.38
CA ALA A 250 -11.51 10.69 14.14
C ALA A 250 -12.39 9.41 14.07
N ILE A 251 -11.94 8.32 14.68
CA ILE A 251 -12.67 7.04 14.73
C ILE A 251 -13.79 7.07 15.78
N ARG A 252 -13.55 7.69 16.93
CA ARG A 252 -14.43 7.64 18.11
C ARG A 252 -15.91 7.96 17.81
N PRO A 253 -16.28 9.03 17.09
CA PRO A 253 -17.67 9.35 16.81
C PRO A 253 -18.39 8.37 15.88
N LEU A 254 -17.63 7.51 15.17
CA LEU A 254 -18.17 6.52 14.25
C LEU A 254 -18.52 5.19 14.94
N ILE A 255 -18.09 4.99 16.19
CA ILE A 255 -18.26 3.75 16.95
C ILE A 255 -19.45 3.90 17.92
N LYS A 256 -20.37 2.94 17.91
CA LYS A 256 -21.63 2.99 18.65
C LYS A 256 -21.49 2.73 20.15
N VAL A 257 -20.33 2.26 20.61
CA VAL A 257 -20.06 1.97 22.03
C VAL A 257 -18.84 2.75 22.50
N PRO A 258 -18.81 3.25 23.75
CA PRO A 258 -17.64 3.95 24.27
C PRO A 258 -16.48 2.96 24.46
N PHE A 259 -15.26 3.45 24.24
CA PHE A 259 -14.03 2.72 24.55
C PHE A 259 -12.96 3.64 25.15
N THR A 260 -12.12 3.09 25.99
CA THR A 260 -10.93 3.72 26.54
C THR A 260 -9.67 3.23 25.86
N LEU A 261 -8.58 3.93 26.06
CA LEU A 261 -7.27 3.55 25.53
C LEU A 261 -6.38 3.08 26.68
N GLU A 262 -5.53 2.09 26.38
CA GLU A 262 -4.44 1.67 27.26
C GLU A 262 -3.17 1.49 26.44
N GLN A 263 -2.08 2.13 26.86
CA GLN A 263 -0.80 2.01 26.17
C GLN A 263 -0.07 0.75 26.64
N ASP A 264 0.34 -0.07 25.68
CA ASP A 264 1.18 -1.25 25.92
C ASP A 264 2.65 -0.87 25.57
N PRO A 265 3.57 -0.89 26.54
CA PRO A 265 4.99 -0.66 26.29
C PRO A 265 5.62 -1.61 25.29
N ALA A 266 5.10 -2.85 25.16
CA ALA A 266 5.58 -3.83 24.20
C ALA A 266 5.33 -3.43 22.74
N LEU A 267 4.40 -2.49 22.48
CA LEU A 267 4.10 -1.94 21.17
C LEU A 267 4.96 -0.70 20.82
N LEU A 268 5.79 -0.25 21.73
CA LEU A 268 6.71 0.87 21.48
C LEU A 268 7.91 0.37 20.67
N ARG A 269 8.19 1.00 19.54
CA ARG A 269 9.32 0.65 18.69
C ARG A 269 10.57 1.37 19.17
N THR A 270 11.72 0.69 19.14
CA THR A 270 13.04 1.26 19.50
C THR A 270 13.49 2.37 18.55
N CYS A 271 13.11 2.29 17.29
CA CYS A 271 13.37 3.30 16.26
C CYS A 271 12.06 3.63 15.57
N ASP A 272 11.39 4.66 16.03
CA ASP A 272 10.15 5.16 15.42
C ASP A 272 10.43 6.56 14.87
N GLU A 273 10.24 6.75 13.56
CA GLU A 273 10.40 8.06 12.94
C GLU A 273 9.31 8.99 13.47
N PRO A 274 9.67 10.12 14.10
CA PRO A 274 8.69 11.02 14.73
C PRO A 274 7.67 11.55 13.71
N VAL A 275 8.14 11.90 12.50
CA VAL A 275 7.33 12.42 11.40
C VAL A 275 7.75 11.78 10.10
N ILE A 276 6.78 11.36 9.30
CA ILE A 276 6.99 10.95 7.89
C ILE A 276 6.10 11.81 7.02
N ALA A 277 6.70 12.71 6.26
CA ALA A 277 6.01 13.62 5.35
C ALA A 277 6.90 13.94 4.14
N GLY A 278 6.33 13.86 2.93
CA GLY A 278 7.01 14.16 1.68
C GLY A 278 6.55 15.45 1.04
N ASP A 279 7.49 16.19 0.44
CA ASP A 279 7.16 17.28 -0.46
C ASP A 279 6.67 16.69 -1.78
N THR A 280 5.42 16.92 -2.11
CA THR A 280 4.76 16.42 -3.34
C THR A 280 4.68 17.48 -4.43
N THR A 281 5.34 18.61 -4.26
CA THR A 281 5.27 19.78 -5.16
C THR A 281 5.72 19.42 -6.58
N LYS A 282 6.80 18.66 -6.73
CA LYS A 282 7.32 18.20 -8.02
C LYS A 282 6.25 17.45 -8.81
N PHE A 283 5.58 16.48 -8.20
CA PHE A 283 4.53 15.71 -8.84
C PHE A 283 3.28 16.55 -9.15
N ARG A 284 2.87 17.40 -8.22
CA ARG A 284 1.72 18.30 -8.42
C ARG A 284 1.92 19.28 -9.58
N LEU A 285 3.11 19.82 -9.73
CA LEU A 285 3.43 20.78 -10.79
C LEU A 285 3.43 20.12 -12.18
N CYS A 286 3.94 18.91 -12.32
CA CYS A 286 3.99 18.24 -13.61
C CYS A 286 2.66 17.60 -14.02
N SER A 287 1.83 17.18 -13.07
CA SER A 287 0.64 16.38 -13.34
C SER A 287 -0.70 17.09 -13.04
N GLY A 288 -0.68 18.18 -12.28
CA GLY A 288 -1.89 18.82 -11.76
C GLY A 288 -2.61 17.97 -10.68
N TRP A 289 -2.10 16.77 -10.36
CA TRP A 289 -2.71 15.88 -9.39
C TRP A 289 -2.63 16.45 -7.96
N LYS A 290 -3.68 16.21 -7.20
CA LYS A 290 -3.74 16.46 -5.74
C LYS A 290 -4.66 15.43 -5.10
N PRO A 291 -4.45 15.09 -3.81
CA PRO A 291 -5.43 14.30 -3.08
C PRO A 291 -6.74 15.08 -2.92
N GLU A 292 -7.87 14.38 -3.03
CA GLU A 292 -9.23 14.97 -2.99
C GLU A 292 -10.10 14.34 -1.90
N ILE A 293 -9.71 13.17 -1.36
CA ILE A 293 -10.48 12.45 -0.37
C ILE A 293 -9.99 12.83 1.03
N GLU A 294 -10.90 13.38 1.82
CA GLU A 294 -10.60 13.75 3.21
C GLU A 294 -10.43 12.52 4.10
N LEU A 295 -9.57 12.63 5.13
CA LEU A 295 -9.33 11.54 6.07
C LEU A 295 -10.61 11.05 6.75
N SER A 296 -11.55 11.95 7.07
CA SER A 296 -12.84 11.61 7.68
C SER A 296 -13.65 10.63 6.81
N THR A 297 -13.66 10.84 5.50
CA THR A 297 -14.28 9.92 4.54
C THR A 297 -13.55 8.57 4.52
N THR A 298 -12.23 8.60 4.43
CA THR A 298 -11.41 7.38 4.45
C THR A 298 -11.64 6.54 5.71
N ILE A 299 -11.64 7.17 6.88
CA ILE A 299 -11.85 6.49 8.17
C ILE A 299 -13.28 5.94 8.26
N SER A 300 -14.30 6.70 7.83
CA SER A 300 -15.69 6.25 7.79
C SER A 300 -15.85 5.00 6.94
N ASP A 301 -15.30 5.01 5.72
CA ASP A 301 -15.34 3.89 4.79
C ASP A 301 -14.59 2.66 5.34
N MET A 302 -13.47 2.88 6.05
CA MET A 302 -12.72 1.80 6.72
C MET A 302 -13.52 1.17 7.86
N VAL A 303 -14.20 1.97 8.68
CA VAL A 303 -15.05 1.48 9.77
C VAL A 303 -16.20 0.64 9.20
N GLU A 304 -16.85 1.11 8.14
CA GLU A 304 -17.92 0.37 7.48
C GLU A 304 -17.42 -0.94 6.85
N TRP A 305 -16.28 -0.89 6.18
CA TRP A 305 -15.66 -2.09 5.63
C TRP A 305 -15.36 -3.13 6.71
N TRP A 306 -14.79 -2.73 7.86
CA TRP A 306 -14.51 -3.65 8.95
C TRP A 306 -15.78 -4.20 9.60
N ARG A 307 -16.87 -3.40 9.72
CA ARG A 307 -18.17 -3.90 10.18
C ARG A 307 -18.67 -5.03 9.31
N ASN A 308 -18.68 -4.83 8.00
CA ASN A 308 -19.14 -5.83 7.04
C ASN A 308 -18.24 -7.08 7.03
N HIS A 309 -16.95 -6.89 7.16
CA HIS A 309 -15.98 -7.98 7.14
C HIS A 309 -15.98 -8.82 8.44
N LEU A 310 -16.26 -8.22 9.58
CA LEU A 310 -16.23 -8.88 10.89
C LEU A 310 -17.62 -9.37 11.37
N ALA A 311 -18.71 -8.90 10.77
CA ALA A 311 -20.07 -9.29 11.15
C ALA A 311 -20.33 -10.80 11.13
N PRO A 312 -19.86 -11.59 10.12
CA PRO A 312 -20.04 -13.03 10.12
C PRO A 312 -19.37 -13.72 11.31
N ALA A 313 -18.17 -13.28 11.68
CA ALA A 313 -17.44 -13.83 12.83
C ALA A 313 -18.12 -13.49 14.18
N ALA A 314 -18.66 -12.27 14.29
CA ALA A 314 -19.42 -11.85 15.48
C ALA A 314 -20.72 -12.66 15.65
N ALA A 315 -21.42 -12.96 14.58
CA ALA A 315 -22.64 -13.78 14.62
C ALA A 315 -22.36 -15.20 15.11
N LEU A 316 -21.24 -15.79 14.68
CA LEU A 316 -20.82 -17.12 15.13
C LEU A 316 -20.44 -17.12 16.62
N SER A 317 -19.67 -16.15 17.10
CA SER A 317 -19.28 -16.06 18.52
C SER A 317 -20.48 -15.90 19.45
N ASN A 318 -21.47 -15.09 19.05
CA ASN A 318 -22.71 -14.90 19.81
C ASN A 318 -23.63 -16.13 19.82
N SER A 319 -23.58 -16.97 18.79
CA SER A 319 -24.33 -18.22 18.76
C SER A 319 -23.78 -19.26 19.75
N TRP A 320 -22.46 -19.33 19.90
CA TRP A 320 -21.81 -20.22 20.86
C TRP A 320 -22.06 -19.76 22.31
N ALA A 321 -21.97 -18.45 22.59
CA ALA A 321 -22.26 -17.92 23.93
C ALA A 321 -23.71 -18.19 24.39
N ARG A 322 -24.69 -18.15 23.46
CA ARG A 322 -26.09 -18.49 23.76
C ARG A 322 -26.34 -19.99 23.93
N ALA A 323 -25.55 -20.85 23.27
CA ALA A 323 -25.65 -22.30 23.44
C ALA A 323 -25.17 -22.75 24.82
N ASP A 324 -24.12 -22.12 25.36
CA ASP A 324 -23.62 -22.42 26.71
C ASP A 324 -24.56 -21.94 27.82
N GLU A 325 -25.31 -20.83 27.62
CA GLU A 325 -26.32 -20.36 28.57
C GLU A 325 -27.55 -21.32 28.68
N HIS A 326 -27.84 -22.07 27.64
CA HIS A 326 -28.95 -23.04 27.65
C HIS A 326 -28.55 -24.43 28.17
N GLN A 327 -27.26 -24.74 28.34
CA GLN A 327 -26.78 -25.97 28.93
C GLN A 327 -26.60 -25.95 30.47
N VAL A 328 -26.74 -24.77 31.09
CA VAL A 328 -26.60 -24.62 32.56
C VAL A 328 -27.96 -24.67 33.29
N VAL A 329 -29.06 -24.84 32.56
CA VAL A 329 -30.41 -24.97 33.14
C VAL A 329 -31.02 -26.33 32.71
N ALA A 330 -30.41 -27.42 33.14
CA ALA A 330 -31.02 -28.76 33.15
C ALA A 330 -30.47 -29.59 34.32
#